data_54c1cdf8af799de73b1b8dbb0832dffe
#
_entry.id   54c1cdf8af799de73b1b8dbb0832dffe
#
_cell.length_a   1.000
_cell.length_b   1.000
_cell.length_c   1.000
_cell.angle_alpha   90.00
_cell.angle_beta   90.00
_cell.angle_gamma   90.00
#
_symmetry.space_group_name_H-M   'P 1'
#
loop_
_entity.id
_entity.type
_entity.pdbx_description
1 polymer ?
#
loop_
_entity_poly.entity_id
_entity_poly.type
_entity_poly.pdbx_seq_one_letter_code
_entity_poly.pdbx_strand_id
1 'polypeptide(L)'
;MAGRGGVYNXXXXNTTVWDSVVPPECLSNPSILRLTAKLKWEEAKEPLHVDIDVNKTNGIGPGMIFANRVVNRFGQVGLVPCSIGGTKLSQWQKGEFLYEEMVKRAKAAVVASSGGSYRAVLWYQGESDTVDMVDASVYNKRLVKFFSDLRSDLNQPNLPIIQVALATGAGPYLDAVRKAQLGTGLENVHCVDAMGLPLEPDGLHLTTSSQVRLGHMMVDAFLAIPNSARPPPLYGFSLFLLLPLLFVIIFLDLP
;
A
#
# COMPACT_ATOMS: atom_id res chain seq x y z
N MET A 1 -2.51 1.05 5.05
CA MET A 1 -2.76 0.18 3.87
C MET A 1 -3.38 -1.17 4.24
N ALA A 2 -3.13 -1.74 5.42
CA ALA A 2 -3.86 -2.94 5.88
C ALA A 2 -5.31 -2.53 6.16
N GLY A 3 -6.19 -2.72 5.24
CA GLY A 3 -7.55 -2.18 5.28
C GLY A 3 -8.36 -2.59 6.52
N ARG A 4 -9.23 -1.68 6.93
CA ARG A 4 -10.18 -1.93 8.04
C ARG A 4 -11.64 -1.63 7.61
N GLY A 5 -11.87 -1.34 6.34
CA GLY A 5 -13.23 -1.10 5.84
C GLY A 5 -14.14 -2.29 6.13
N GLY A 6 -15.30 -2.03 6.76
CA GLY A 6 -16.25 -3.08 7.16
C GLY A 6 -15.87 -3.83 8.44
N VAL A 7 -14.80 -3.40 9.15
CA VAL A 7 -14.43 -4.01 10.46
C VAL A 7 -15.16 -3.25 11.56
N TYR A 8 -15.85 -4.01 12.46
CA TYR A 8 -16.64 -3.42 13.55
C TYR A 8 -16.46 -4.24 14.84
N ASN A 9 -16.79 -3.61 15.98
CA ASN A 9 -16.73 -4.30 17.27
C ASN A 9 -17.95 -5.18 17.46
N UNK A 10 -17.69 -6.30 17.73
CA UNK A 10 -18.76 -7.20 18.00
C UNK A 10 -19.34 -6.83 19.32
N UNK A 11 -20.38 -6.36 19.56
CA UNK A 11 -20.96 -5.85 20.71
C UNK A 11 -20.85 -6.62 21.95
N UNK A 12 -20.79 -7.59 22.13
CA UNK A 12 -20.75 -8.35 23.32
C UNK A 12 -19.41 -9.01 23.60
N UNK A 13 -18.69 -8.94 22.57
CA UNK A 13 -17.40 -9.50 22.71
C UNK A 13 -16.39 -8.39 22.62
N ASN A 14 -15.30 -8.24 23.23
CA ASN A 14 -14.23 -7.28 23.08
C ASN A 14 -13.33 -7.67 21.89
N THR A 15 -13.95 -8.03 20.81
CA THR A 15 -13.31 -8.52 19.57
C THR A 15 -13.85 -7.74 18.39
N THR A 16 -13.01 -7.61 17.36
CA THR A 16 -13.41 -7.02 16.09
C THR A 16 -13.69 -8.12 15.07
N VAL A 17 -14.65 -7.89 14.19
CA VAL A 17 -14.99 -8.79 13.09
C VAL A 17 -15.14 -7.97 11.80
N TRP A 18 -14.88 -8.64 10.67
CA TRP A 18 -15.14 -8.06 9.36
C TRP A 18 -16.51 -8.53 8.86
N ASP A 19 -17.27 -7.63 8.24
CA ASP A 19 -18.62 -7.92 7.75
C ASP A 19 -18.62 -8.86 6.53
N SER A 20 -17.45 -9.11 5.96
CA SER A 20 -17.26 -9.95 4.75
C SER A 20 -17.96 -9.39 3.50
N VAL A 21 -18.32 -8.11 3.50
CA VAL A 21 -18.93 -7.47 2.32
C VAL A 21 -17.83 -6.94 1.41
N VAL A 22 -17.73 -7.54 0.23
CA VAL A 22 -16.74 -7.16 -0.78
C VAL A 22 -17.42 -6.29 -1.84
N PRO A 23 -17.07 -5.00 -1.94
CA PRO A 23 -17.65 -4.14 -2.97
C PRO A 23 -17.22 -4.58 -4.39
N PRO A 24 -18.04 -4.26 -5.40
CA PRO A 24 -17.73 -4.66 -6.79
C PRO A 24 -16.32 -4.28 -7.24
N GLU A 25 -15.81 -3.14 -6.79
CA GLU A 25 -14.48 -2.63 -7.13
C GLU A 25 -13.33 -3.47 -6.54
N CYS A 26 -13.66 -4.36 -5.59
CA CYS A 26 -12.68 -5.21 -4.90
C CYS A 26 -12.82 -6.69 -5.26
N LEU A 27 -13.69 -7.02 -6.22
CA LEU A 27 -13.87 -8.43 -6.62
C LEU A 27 -12.56 -9.02 -7.15
N SER A 28 -12.36 -10.30 -6.86
CA SER A 28 -11.18 -11.01 -7.35
C SER A 28 -11.18 -11.10 -8.88
N ASN A 29 -9.98 -11.18 -9.43
CA ASN A 29 -9.74 -11.21 -10.87
C ASN A 29 -8.52 -12.11 -11.08
N PRO A 30 -8.60 -13.15 -11.91
CA PRO A 30 -7.47 -14.07 -12.08
C PRO A 30 -6.20 -13.41 -12.62
N SER A 31 -6.31 -12.21 -13.18
CA SER A 31 -5.15 -11.42 -13.61
C SER A 31 -4.56 -10.56 -12.48
N ILE A 32 -5.11 -10.65 -11.26
CA ILE A 32 -4.59 -9.92 -10.11
C ILE A 32 -4.14 -10.94 -9.04
N LEU A 33 -2.85 -10.95 -8.76
CA LEU A 33 -2.26 -11.88 -7.81
C LEU A 33 -1.81 -11.14 -6.56
N ARG A 34 -1.75 -11.85 -5.44
CA ARG A 34 -1.11 -11.33 -4.22
C ARG A 34 -0.03 -12.30 -3.74
N LEU A 35 1.01 -11.75 -3.14
CA LEU A 35 2.07 -12.55 -2.54
C LEU A 35 1.69 -12.89 -1.09
N THR A 36 1.54 -14.18 -0.80
CA THR A 36 1.20 -14.67 0.55
C THR A 36 2.36 -14.44 1.53
N ALA A 37 2.09 -14.66 2.83
CA ALA A 37 3.15 -14.68 3.85
C ALA A 37 4.21 -15.74 3.55
N LYS A 38 3.84 -16.81 2.85
CA LYS A 38 4.76 -17.90 2.44
C LYS A 38 5.50 -17.60 1.14
N LEU A 39 5.42 -16.36 0.65
CA LEU A 39 6.09 -15.90 -0.57
C LEU A 39 5.65 -16.68 -1.82
N LYS A 40 4.38 -17.04 -1.89
CA LYS A 40 3.77 -17.71 -3.07
C LYS A 40 2.70 -16.82 -3.66
N TRP A 41 2.61 -16.80 -4.98
CA TRP A 41 1.56 -16.08 -5.69
C TRP A 41 0.25 -16.86 -5.64
N GLU A 42 -0.83 -16.15 -5.37
CA GLU A 42 -2.21 -16.69 -5.47
C GLU A 42 -3.14 -15.60 -5.99
N GLU A 43 -4.31 -15.97 -6.47
CA GLU A 43 -5.32 -14.99 -6.88
C GLU A 43 -5.65 -14.07 -5.72
N ALA A 44 -5.60 -12.76 -5.97
CA ALA A 44 -5.82 -11.76 -4.92
C ALA A 44 -7.29 -11.70 -4.53
N LYS A 45 -7.55 -11.72 -3.22
CA LYS A 45 -8.88 -11.60 -2.62
C LYS A 45 -8.80 -10.74 -1.36
N GLU A 46 -9.88 -10.04 -1.05
CA GLU A 46 -9.97 -9.32 0.21
C GLU A 46 -10.24 -10.29 1.37
N PRO A 47 -9.73 -10.03 2.56
CA PRO A 47 -8.81 -8.95 2.90
C PRO A 47 -7.38 -9.25 2.45
N LEU A 48 -6.76 -8.32 1.75
CA LEU A 48 -5.42 -8.53 1.16
C LEU A 48 -4.35 -8.89 2.19
N HIS A 49 -4.49 -8.43 3.43
CA HIS A 49 -3.48 -8.59 4.47
C HIS A 49 -3.79 -9.72 5.46
N VAL A 50 -4.71 -10.62 5.13
CA VAL A 50 -5.25 -11.64 6.04
C VAL A 50 -4.16 -12.51 6.69
N ASP A 51 -3.09 -12.82 5.96
CA ASP A 51 -1.97 -13.63 6.47
C ASP A 51 -0.71 -12.81 6.77
N ILE A 52 -0.82 -11.48 6.68
CA ILE A 52 0.30 -10.54 6.92
C ILE A 52 0.08 -9.82 8.26
N ASP A 53 -1.06 -9.17 8.44
CA ASP A 53 -1.39 -8.44 9.68
C ASP A 53 -2.25 -9.34 10.59
N VAL A 54 -1.67 -10.48 10.98
CA VAL A 54 -2.39 -11.60 11.63
C VAL A 54 -2.89 -11.27 13.03
N ASN A 55 -2.38 -10.21 13.66
CA ASN A 55 -2.79 -9.80 15.00
C ASN A 55 -3.97 -8.81 14.99
N LYS A 56 -4.52 -8.52 13.82
CA LYS A 56 -5.62 -7.57 13.64
C LYS A 56 -6.69 -8.16 12.74
N THR A 57 -7.94 -7.75 12.94
CA THR A 57 -9.00 -8.07 11.99
C THR A 57 -8.81 -7.21 10.74
N ASN A 58 -8.60 -7.86 9.62
CA ASN A 58 -8.44 -7.17 8.34
C ASN A 58 -9.79 -7.06 7.63
N GLY A 59 -9.98 -5.97 6.90
CA GLY A 59 -11.14 -5.71 6.06
C GLY A 59 -10.71 -5.13 4.73
N ILE A 60 -11.59 -4.36 4.10
CA ILE A 60 -11.33 -3.74 2.80
C ILE A 60 -10.25 -2.66 2.93
N GLY A 61 -9.28 -2.72 2.03
CA GLY A 61 -8.27 -1.67 1.85
C GLY A 61 -8.31 -1.13 0.42
N PRO A 62 -7.46 -0.14 0.07
CA PRO A 62 -7.53 0.45 -1.28
C PRO A 62 -6.81 -0.37 -2.35
N GLY A 63 -6.11 -1.45 -1.98
CA GLY A 63 -5.23 -2.18 -2.88
C GLY A 63 -5.95 -2.90 -4.02
N MET A 64 -7.06 -3.60 -3.74
CA MET A 64 -7.82 -4.29 -4.80
C MET A 64 -8.46 -3.31 -5.77
N ILE A 65 -8.97 -2.17 -5.28
CA ILE A 65 -9.53 -1.11 -6.14
C ILE A 65 -8.44 -0.62 -7.10
N PHE A 66 -7.26 -0.34 -6.54
CA PHE A 66 -6.13 0.10 -7.34
C PHE A 66 -5.81 -0.94 -8.43
N ALA A 67 -5.65 -2.19 -8.05
CA ALA A 67 -5.30 -3.28 -8.98
C ALA A 67 -6.35 -3.47 -10.07
N ASN A 68 -7.64 -3.51 -9.71
CA ASN A 68 -8.73 -3.68 -10.68
C ASN A 68 -8.80 -2.53 -11.70
N ARG A 69 -8.42 -1.31 -11.29
CA ARG A 69 -8.41 -0.14 -12.18
C ARG A 69 -7.23 -0.17 -13.16
N VAL A 70 -6.10 -0.76 -12.79
CA VAL A 70 -4.90 -0.73 -13.65
C VAL A 70 -4.69 -2.02 -14.44
N VAL A 71 -5.34 -3.13 -14.07
CA VAL A 71 -5.08 -4.44 -14.70
C VAL A 71 -5.32 -4.41 -16.20
N ASN A 72 -6.33 -3.69 -16.66
CA ASN A 72 -6.64 -3.60 -18.11
C ASN A 72 -5.53 -2.87 -18.91
N ARG A 73 -4.74 -2.03 -18.22
CA ARG A 73 -3.64 -1.32 -18.88
C ARG A 73 -2.34 -2.13 -18.89
N PHE A 74 -2.16 -2.96 -17.87
CA PHE A 74 -0.89 -3.64 -17.65
C PHE A 74 -0.93 -5.16 -17.90
N GLY A 75 -2.13 -5.75 -17.99
CA GLY A 75 -2.29 -7.19 -18.19
C GLY A 75 -2.42 -7.94 -16.89
N GLN A 76 -1.33 -8.46 -16.34
CA GLN A 76 -1.37 -9.16 -15.07
C GLN A 76 -0.69 -8.30 -13.98
N VAL A 77 -1.30 -8.25 -12.79
CA VAL A 77 -0.93 -7.36 -11.69
C VAL A 77 -0.65 -8.18 -10.44
N GLY A 78 0.47 -7.91 -9.77
CA GLY A 78 0.78 -8.54 -8.49
C GLY A 78 0.84 -7.53 -7.34
N LEU A 79 0.18 -7.86 -6.26
CA LEU A 79 0.17 -7.08 -5.02
C LEU A 79 1.08 -7.77 -4.00
N VAL A 80 1.94 -6.99 -3.35
CA VAL A 80 2.80 -7.51 -2.27
C VAL A 80 2.39 -6.83 -0.96
N PRO A 81 1.41 -7.39 -0.25
CA PRO A 81 0.97 -6.81 1.02
C PRO A 81 2.08 -6.87 2.07
N CYS A 82 2.33 -5.74 2.74
CA CYS A 82 3.37 -5.66 3.78
C CYS A 82 2.89 -4.95 5.05
N SER A 83 1.72 -4.30 5.00
CA SER A 83 1.29 -3.39 6.07
C SER A 83 0.94 -4.12 7.36
N ILE A 84 1.39 -3.56 8.48
CA ILE A 84 1.06 -4.00 9.84
C ILE A 84 0.41 -2.82 10.57
N GLY A 85 -0.83 -3.02 11.01
CA GLY A 85 -1.61 -1.96 11.65
C GLY A 85 -1.06 -1.53 13.01
N GLY A 86 -1.17 -0.24 13.33
CA GLY A 86 -0.75 0.33 14.61
C GLY A 86 0.74 0.57 14.73
N THR A 87 1.48 0.57 13.61
CA THR A 87 2.94 0.76 13.65
C THR A 87 3.33 2.22 13.39
N LYS A 88 4.43 2.62 14.00
CA LYS A 88 5.05 3.95 13.81
C LYS A 88 6.07 3.91 12.69
N LEU A 89 6.31 5.04 12.05
CA LEU A 89 7.29 5.15 10.96
C LEU A 89 8.72 4.79 11.41
N SER A 90 9.01 4.93 12.71
CA SER A 90 10.31 4.47 13.27
C SER A 90 10.55 2.98 13.04
N GLN A 91 9.49 2.17 13.05
CA GLN A 91 9.57 0.72 12.88
C GLN A 91 9.77 0.30 11.41
N TRP A 92 9.69 1.28 10.48
CA TRP A 92 9.89 1.07 9.04
C TRP A 92 11.22 1.68 8.56
N GLN A 93 12.10 2.07 9.46
CA GLN A 93 13.42 2.58 9.06
C GLN A 93 14.35 1.39 8.70
N LYS A 94 15.26 1.61 7.75
CA LYS A 94 16.23 0.58 7.32
C LYS A 94 16.96 0.01 8.54
N GLY A 95 17.00 -1.31 8.62
CA GLY A 95 17.54 -2.06 9.75
C GLY A 95 16.48 -2.53 10.74
N GLU A 96 15.24 -2.00 10.66
CA GLU A 96 14.13 -2.44 11.50
C GLU A 96 13.42 -3.63 10.86
N PHE A 97 12.83 -4.48 11.67
CA PHE A 97 12.21 -5.73 11.21
C PHE A 97 11.18 -5.52 10.09
N LEU A 98 10.29 -4.52 10.22
CA LEU A 98 9.24 -4.31 9.22
C LEU A 98 9.82 -3.85 7.87
N TYR A 99 10.85 -3.02 7.90
CA TYR A 99 11.55 -2.60 6.70
C TYR A 99 12.21 -3.79 5.99
N GLU A 100 12.96 -4.58 6.76
CA GLU A 100 13.70 -5.71 6.18
C GLU A 100 12.75 -6.76 5.60
N GLU A 101 11.63 -7.03 6.28
CA GLU A 101 10.60 -7.95 5.78
C GLU A 101 9.95 -7.40 4.49
N MET A 102 9.66 -6.10 4.44
CA MET A 102 9.09 -5.47 3.24
C MET A 102 10.04 -5.60 2.05
N VAL A 103 11.32 -5.28 2.23
CA VAL A 103 12.33 -5.39 1.17
C VAL A 103 12.50 -6.85 0.74
N LYS A 104 12.56 -7.76 1.68
CA LYS A 104 12.65 -9.21 1.42
C LYS A 104 11.45 -9.68 0.58
N ARG A 105 10.22 -9.30 0.97
CA ARG A 105 9.00 -9.68 0.25
C ARG A 105 9.00 -9.08 -1.16
N ALA A 106 9.40 -7.82 -1.29
CA ALA A 106 9.48 -7.16 -2.61
C ALA A 106 10.45 -7.89 -3.54
N LYS A 107 11.65 -8.21 -3.04
CA LYS A 107 12.65 -8.93 -3.84
C LYS A 107 12.19 -10.35 -4.19
N ALA A 108 11.59 -11.07 -3.22
CA ALA A 108 11.05 -12.40 -3.45
C ALA A 108 9.94 -12.38 -4.51
N ALA A 109 9.13 -11.33 -4.53
CA ALA A 109 8.05 -11.17 -5.52
C ALA A 109 8.61 -11.14 -6.95
N VAL A 110 9.66 -10.36 -7.18
CA VAL A 110 10.29 -10.28 -8.52
C VAL A 110 10.88 -11.64 -8.91
N VAL A 111 11.58 -12.29 -7.99
CA VAL A 111 12.17 -13.62 -8.26
C VAL A 111 11.07 -14.64 -8.59
N ALA A 112 9.98 -14.64 -7.82
CA ALA A 112 8.88 -15.58 -7.99
C ALA A 112 8.02 -15.28 -9.24
N SER A 113 8.20 -14.11 -9.85
CA SER A 113 7.41 -13.69 -11.01
C SER A 113 8.10 -13.95 -12.35
N SER A 114 9.33 -14.45 -12.34
CA SER A 114 10.09 -14.75 -13.56
C SER A 114 10.26 -13.54 -14.49
N GLY A 115 10.45 -12.35 -13.91
CA GLY A 115 10.71 -11.15 -14.71
C GLY A 115 9.77 -9.98 -14.43
N GLY A 116 8.98 -10.06 -13.39
CA GLY A 116 8.13 -8.94 -12.96
C GLY A 116 8.93 -7.70 -12.60
N SER A 117 8.35 -6.53 -12.79
CA SER A 117 9.01 -5.26 -12.49
C SER A 117 8.19 -4.39 -11.55
N TYR A 118 8.88 -3.68 -10.67
CA TYR A 118 8.24 -2.73 -9.75
C TYR A 118 7.61 -1.58 -10.53
N ARG A 119 6.38 -1.21 -10.18
CA ARG A 119 5.67 -0.09 -10.81
C ARG A 119 5.37 1.05 -9.87
N ALA A 120 5.03 0.76 -8.62
CA ALA A 120 4.79 1.79 -7.61
C ALA A 120 4.82 1.20 -6.21
N VAL A 121 5.04 2.07 -5.23
CA VAL A 121 4.76 1.80 -3.82
C VAL A 121 3.48 2.56 -3.47
N LEU A 122 2.54 1.89 -2.80
CA LEU A 122 1.34 2.51 -2.25
C LEU A 122 1.53 2.62 -0.74
N TRP A 123 1.54 3.84 -0.21
CA TRP A 123 1.91 4.10 1.19
C TRP A 123 0.85 4.91 1.93
N TYR A 124 0.22 4.29 2.92
CA TYR A 124 -0.74 4.95 3.82
C TYR A 124 -0.41 4.51 5.24
N GLN A 125 0.19 5.39 6.02
CA GLN A 125 0.70 5.14 7.36
C GLN A 125 0.94 6.48 8.05
N GLY A 126 0.91 6.52 9.37
CA GLY A 126 1.25 7.70 10.15
C GLY A 126 0.35 7.93 11.35
N GLU A 127 -0.77 7.22 11.44
CA GLU A 127 -1.77 7.43 12.49
C GLU A 127 -1.15 7.29 13.89
N SER A 128 -0.30 6.28 14.09
CA SER A 128 0.39 6.07 15.37
C SER A 128 1.47 7.12 15.65
N ASP A 129 1.99 7.77 14.61
CA ASP A 129 2.98 8.83 14.76
C ASP A 129 2.36 10.13 15.23
N THR A 130 1.03 10.26 15.16
CA THR A 130 0.32 11.46 15.64
C THR A 130 0.17 11.50 17.17
N VAL A 131 0.49 10.39 17.85
CA VAL A 131 0.27 10.27 19.31
C VAL A 131 1.32 11.05 20.10
N ASP A 132 2.56 11.08 19.62
CA ASP A 132 3.71 11.62 20.35
C ASP A 132 4.35 12.76 19.56
N MET A 133 4.65 13.86 20.27
CA MET A 133 5.24 15.05 19.65
C MET A 133 6.61 14.76 19.01
N VAL A 134 7.41 13.93 19.65
CA VAL A 134 8.75 13.60 19.12
C VAL A 134 8.61 12.88 17.78
N ASP A 135 7.77 11.84 17.71
CA ASP A 135 7.55 11.10 16.46
C ASP A 135 7.00 12.02 15.38
N ALA A 136 6.01 12.85 15.71
CA ALA A 136 5.41 13.77 14.74
C ALA A 136 6.44 14.79 14.20
N SER A 137 7.31 15.31 15.09
CA SER A 137 8.29 16.34 14.73
C SER A 137 9.38 15.81 13.77
N VAL A 138 9.72 14.54 13.85
CA VAL A 138 10.75 13.93 13.00
C VAL A 138 10.15 13.13 11.83
N TYR A 139 8.82 13.12 11.69
CA TYR A 139 8.13 12.29 10.71
C TYR A 139 8.63 12.55 9.27
N ASN A 140 8.75 13.82 8.87
CA ASN A 140 9.24 14.17 7.52
C ASN A 140 10.64 13.59 7.27
N LYS A 141 11.55 13.80 8.22
CA LYS A 141 12.94 13.30 8.10
C LYS A 141 12.97 11.78 7.93
N ARG A 142 12.18 11.07 8.75
CA ARG A 142 12.08 9.60 8.68
C ARG A 142 11.46 9.16 7.35
N LEU A 143 10.43 9.87 6.88
CA LEU A 143 9.72 9.51 5.66
C LEU A 143 10.61 9.65 4.43
N VAL A 144 11.32 10.77 4.32
CA VAL A 144 12.27 11.02 3.23
C VAL A 144 13.35 9.94 3.23
N LYS A 145 13.90 9.65 4.40
CA LYS A 145 14.93 8.61 4.53
C LYS A 145 14.38 7.23 4.13
N PHE A 146 13.21 6.88 4.62
CA PHE A 146 12.56 5.59 4.34
C PHE A 146 12.36 5.39 2.82
N PHE A 147 11.80 6.39 2.14
CA PHE A 147 11.57 6.29 0.69
C PHE A 147 12.89 6.21 -0.09
N SER A 148 13.90 6.96 0.34
CA SER A 148 15.22 6.96 -0.32
C SER A 148 15.91 5.59 -0.14
N ASP A 149 15.89 5.07 1.09
CA ASP A 149 16.48 3.76 1.38
C ASP A 149 15.77 2.65 0.58
N LEU A 150 14.43 2.68 0.55
CA LEU A 150 13.64 1.68 -0.17
C LEU A 150 13.99 1.68 -1.67
N ARG A 151 14.02 2.85 -2.29
CA ARG A 151 14.41 2.97 -3.69
C ARG A 151 15.83 2.42 -3.94
N SER A 152 16.75 2.74 -3.04
CA SER A 152 18.14 2.26 -3.11
C SER A 152 18.20 0.73 -3.01
N ASP A 153 17.52 0.16 -2.01
CA ASP A 153 17.59 -1.28 -1.75
C ASP A 153 16.88 -2.12 -2.81
N LEU A 154 15.90 -1.51 -3.51
CA LEU A 154 15.23 -2.16 -4.65
C LEU A 154 15.91 -1.87 -5.98
N ASN A 155 16.99 -1.07 -5.98
CA ASN A 155 17.68 -0.59 -7.20
C ASN A 155 16.70 0.12 -8.17
N GLN A 156 15.81 0.94 -7.61
CA GLN A 156 14.75 1.63 -8.36
C GLN A 156 14.71 3.12 -7.98
N PRO A 157 15.72 3.91 -8.38
CA PRO A 157 15.83 5.30 -7.90
C PRO A 157 14.63 6.18 -8.26
N ASN A 158 13.93 5.85 -9.33
CA ASN A 158 12.78 6.62 -9.82
C ASN A 158 11.44 5.93 -9.54
N LEU A 159 11.39 4.90 -8.67
CA LEU A 159 10.14 4.17 -8.39
C LEU A 159 9.06 5.14 -7.89
N PRO A 160 7.92 5.22 -8.57
CA PRO A 160 6.83 6.06 -8.10
C PRO A 160 6.33 5.62 -6.72
N ILE A 161 6.04 6.60 -5.88
CA ILE A 161 5.44 6.35 -4.57
C ILE A 161 4.13 7.15 -4.51
N ILE A 162 3.02 6.44 -4.34
CA ILE A 162 1.72 7.05 -4.15
C ILE A 162 1.46 7.06 -2.64
N GLN A 163 1.72 8.21 -2.05
CA GLN A 163 1.60 8.42 -0.61
C GLN A 163 0.23 8.99 -0.28
N VAL A 164 -0.33 8.63 0.86
CA VAL A 164 -1.58 9.20 1.34
C VAL A 164 -1.31 10.10 2.54
N ALA A 165 -1.77 11.34 2.49
CA ALA A 165 -1.85 12.21 3.66
C ALA A 165 -3.08 11.79 4.47
N LEU A 166 -2.89 11.59 5.77
CA LEU A 166 -3.85 10.96 6.68
C LEU A 166 -5.23 11.64 6.67
N ALA A 167 -6.29 10.83 6.71
CA ALA A 167 -7.65 11.32 7.00
C ALA A 167 -7.80 11.68 8.49
N THR A 168 -7.12 10.94 9.36
CA THR A 168 -7.25 11.05 10.80
C THR A 168 -5.98 10.53 11.47
N GLY A 169 -5.87 10.71 12.77
CA GLY A 169 -4.74 10.22 13.56
C GLY A 169 -5.20 9.66 14.90
N ALA A 170 -4.32 8.93 15.55
CA ALA A 170 -4.58 8.34 16.87
C ALA A 170 -4.30 9.32 18.02
N GLY A 171 -3.77 10.51 17.73
CA GLY A 171 -3.40 11.50 18.74
C GLY A 171 -3.43 12.93 18.23
N PRO A 172 -2.97 13.87 19.05
CA PRO A 172 -3.18 15.31 18.79
C PRO A 172 -2.27 15.93 17.73
N TYR A 173 -1.27 15.19 17.24
CA TYR A 173 -0.28 15.75 16.31
C TYR A 173 -0.57 15.45 14.84
N LEU A 174 -1.84 15.26 14.48
CA LEU A 174 -2.27 14.95 13.10
C LEU A 174 -1.76 16.00 12.11
N ASP A 175 -1.92 17.28 12.42
CA ASP A 175 -1.54 18.37 11.51
C ASP A 175 -0.04 18.32 11.19
N ALA A 176 0.79 18.00 12.17
CA ALA A 176 2.25 17.91 11.98
C ALA A 176 2.61 16.78 11.03
N VAL A 177 2.00 15.60 11.22
CA VAL A 177 2.24 14.44 10.37
C VAL A 177 1.72 14.71 8.95
N ARG A 178 0.50 15.25 8.81
CA ARG A 178 -0.07 15.61 7.50
C ARG A 178 0.80 16.64 6.77
N LYS A 179 1.27 17.66 7.48
CA LYS A 179 2.17 18.66 6.88
C LYS A 179 3.42 18.00 6.31
N ALA A 180 3.98 17.03 7.03
CA ALA A 180 5.15 16.28 6.57
C ALA A 180 4.82 15.45 5.31
N GLN A 181 3.65 14.82 5.28
CA GLN A 181 3.21 14.00 4.14
C GLN A 181 2.98 14.86 2.90
N LEU A 182 2.25 15.97 3.06
CA LEU A 182 1.95 16.88 1.95
C LEU A 182 3.20 17.60 1.43
N GLY A 183 4.21 17.79 2.30
CA GLY A 183 5.45 18.48 1.98
C GLY A 183 6.67 17.56 1.84
N THR A 184 6.50 16.33 1.44
CA THR A 184 7.60 15.34 1.36
C THR A 184 8.76 15.82 0.49
N GLY A 185 8.47 16.45 -0.66
CA GLY A 185 9.47 17.11 -1.49
C GLY A 185 10.40 16.19 -2.29
N LEU A 186 10.20 14.89 -2.28
CA LEU A 186 10.99 13.96 -3.08
C LEU A 186 10.41 13.82 -4.50
N GLU A 187 11.28 13.73 -5.46
CA GLU A 187 10.89 13.44 -6.85
C GLU A 187 10.11 12.13 -6.91
N ASN A 188 9.09 12.12 -7.75
CA ASN A 188 8.27 10.93 -8.02
C ASN A 188 7.57 10.38 -6.77
N VAL A 189 7.30 11.25 -5.78
CA VAL A 189 6.39 10.97 -4.68
C VAL A 189 5.13 11.82 -4.92
N HIS A 190 3.99 11.18 -5.05
CA HIS A 190 2.71 11.80 -5.38
C HIS A 190 1.77 11.63 -4.19
N CYS A 191 1.35 12.72 -3.59
CA CYS A 191 0.56 12.67 -2.37
C CYS A 191 -0.94 12.82 -2.69
N VAL A 192 -1.73 11.88 -2.18
CA VAL A 192 -3.19 11.88 -2.24
C VAL A 192 -3.71 12.33 -0.88
N ASP A 193 -4.63 13.26 -0.83
CA ASP A 193 -5.15 13.77 0.45
C ASP A 193 -6.43 13.04 0.84
N ALA A 194 -6.39 12.28 1.94
CA ALA A 194 -7.54 11.53 2.44
C ALA A 194 -8.42 12.34 3.40
N MET A 195 -8.07 13.61 3.69
CA MET A 195 -8.86 14.43 4.61
C MET A 195 -10.31 14.53 4.15
N GLY A 196 -11.23 14.34 5.09
CA GLY A 196 -12.67 14.43 4.84
C GLY A 196 -13.31 13.15 4.33
N LEU A 197 -12.54 12.09 4.10
CA LEU A 197 -13.15 10.78 3.80
C LEU A 197 -13.84 10.24 5.05
N PRO A 198 -15.10 9.75 4.92
CA PRO A 198 -15.85 9.20 6.07
C PRO A 198 -15.11 8.08 6.81
N LEU A 199 -15.27 8.09 8.14
CA LEU A 199 -14.62 7.13 9.04
C LEU A 199 -15.65 6.15 9.61
N GLU A 200 -15.15 5.00 10.02
CA GLU A 200 -15.93 4.03 10.81
C GLU A 200 -16.29 4.66 12.17
N PRO A 201 -17.25 4.08 12.91
CA PRO A 201 -17.65 4.63 14.20
C PRO A 201 -16.53 4.78 15.23
N ASP A 202 -15.39 4.13 15.02
CA ASP A 202 -14.23 4.27 15.89
C ASP A 202 -13.50 5.61 15.73
N GLY A 203 -13.88 6.40 14.72
CA GLY A 203 -13.28 7.70 14.45
C GLY A 203 -11.84 7.64 13.94
N LEU A 204 -11.35 6.46 13.59
CA LEU A 204 -9.96 6.26 13.17
C LEU A 204 -9.85 5.63 11.77
N HIS A 205 -10.60 4.59 11.52
CA HIS A 205 -10.47 3.83 10.27
C HIS A 205 -11.45 4.32 9.21
N LEU A 206 -11.02 4.30 7.97
CA LEU A 206 -11.86 4.65 6.81
C LEU A 206 -12.94 3.59 6.60
N THR A 207 -14.17 4.03 6.29
CA THR A 207 -15.26 3.12 5.90
C THR A 207 -14.91 2.36 4.62
N THR A 208 -15.63 1.28 4.33
CA THR A 208 -15.49 0.54 3.06
C THR A 208 -15.62 1.48 1.86
N SER A 209 -16.63 2.35 1.83
CA SER A 209 -16.81 3.29 0.72
C SER A 209 -15.66 4.30 0.61
N SER A 210 -15.09 4.71 1.75
CA SER A 210 -13.91 5.59 1.77
C SER A 210 -12.66 4.86 1.23
N GLN A 211 -12.50 3.58 1.53
CA GLN A 211 -11.38 2.78 0.98
C GLN A 211 -11.50 2.67 -0.55
N VAL A 212 -12.73 2.48 -1.05
CA VAL A 212 -12.99 2.45 -2.50
C VAL A 212 -12.60 3.80 -3.11
N ARG A 213 -13.10 4.90 -2.53
CA ARG A 213 -12.79 6.24 -3.01
C ARG A 213 -11.29 6.51 -2.98
N LEU A 214 -10.62 6.15 -1.89
CA LEU A 214 -9.17 6.33 -1.76
C LEU A 214 -8.41 5.53 -2.83
N GLY A 215 -8.83 4.28 -3.09
CA GLY A 215 -8.23 3.46 -4.14
C GLY A 215 -8.30 4.16 -5.51
N HIS A 216 -9.46 4.73 -5.85
CA HIS A 216 -9.61 5.51 -7.09
C HIS A 216 -8.68 6.72 -7.11
N MET A 217 -8.62 7.49 -6.03
CA MET A 217 -7.73 8.67 -5.94
C MET A 217 -6.27 8.27 -6.14
N MET A 218 -5.84 7.14 -5.57
CA MET A 218 -4.47 6.65 -5.73
C MET A 218 -4.18 6.23 -7.17
N VAL A 219 -5.14 5.59 -7.84
CA VAL A 219 -5.00 5.25 -9.27
C VAL A 219 -4.87 6.52 -10.12
N ASP A 220 -5.74 7.49 -9.88
CA ASP A 220 -5.72 8.74 -10.66
C ASP A 220 -4.36 9.44 -10.51
N ALA A 221 -3.82 9.49 -9.29
CA ALA A 221 -2.48 10.03 -9.04
C ALA A 221 -1.40 9.23 -9.80
N PHE A 222 -1.50 7.89 -9.75
CA PHE A 222 -0.53 7.02 -10.46
C PHE A 222 -0.62 7.21 -11.97
N LEU A 223 -1.82 7.24 -12.53
CA LEU A 223 -2.00 7.36 -14.00
C LEU A 223 -1.61 8.74 -14.51
N ALA A 224 -1.62 9.77 -13.67
CA ALA A 224 -1.16 11.12 -14.03
C ALA A 224 0.36 11.19 -14.19
N ILE A 225 1.13 10.20 -13.71
CA ILE A 225 2.59 10.19 -13.84
C ILE A 225 2.96 9.98 -15.32
N PRO A 226 3.75 10.88 -15.95
CA PRO A 226 4.15 10.67 -17.33
C PRO A 226 4.88 9.34 -17.54
N ASN A 227 4.68 8.72 -18.69
CA ASN A 227 5.34 7.43 -19.02
C ASN A 227 6.85 7.51 -18.94
N SER A 228 7.43 8.67 -19.29
CA SER A 228 8.87 8.89 -19.22
C SER A 228 9.42 8.88 -17.78
N ALA A 229 8.55 9.13 -16.79
CA ALA A 229 8.95 9.13 -15.38
C ALA A 229 8.74 7.77 -14.71
N ARG A 230 8.20 6.80 -15.43
CA ARG A 230 7.98 5.43 -14.92
C ARG A 230 9.15 4.54 -15.31
N PRO A 231 9.48 3.54 -14.48
CA PRO A 231 10.51 2.56 -14.89
C PRO A 231 10.11 1.93 -16.24
N PRO A 232 11.04 1.81 -17.18
CA PRO A 232 10.72 1.16 -18.45
C PRO A 232 10.35 -0.31 -18.22
N PRO A 233 9.50 -0.87 -19.08
CA PRO A 233 9.30 -2.32 -19.04
C PRO A 233 10.63 -3.01 -19.39
N LEU A 234 10.92 -4.10 -18.72
CA LEU A 234 12.10 -4.91 -19.03
C LEU A 234 11.82 -5.71 -20.32
N TYR A 235 12.16 -5.13 -21.45
CA TYR A 235 12.09 -5.87 -22.72
C TYR A 235 13.27 -6.84 -22.82
N GLY A 236 13.07 -8.04 -22.34
CA GLY A 236 13.91 -9.14 -22.72
C GLY A 236 13.43 -9.66 -24.07
N PHE A 237 14.31 -9.79 -25.04
CA PHE A 237 13.99 -10.41 -26.30
C PHE A 237 13.59 -11.86 -26.04
N SER A 238 12.37 -12.22 -26.26
CA SER A 238 11.90 -13.51 -26.76
C SER A 238 10.42 -13.81 -26.50
N LEU A 239 9.80 -14.27 -27.53
CA LEU A 239 8.58 -15.11 -27.65
C LEU A 239 7.43 -14.87 -26.65
N PHE A 240 6.29 -14.59 -27.20
CA PHE A 240 4.96 -14.45 -26.59
C PHE A 240 4.70 -15.36 -25.38
N LEU A 241 4.91 -14.83 -24.23
CA LEU A 241 4.29 -15.28 -23.00
C LEU A 241 3.72 -14.04 -22.33
N LEU A 242 2.43 -14.03 -22.17
CA LEU A 242 1.71 -13.00 -21.42
C LEU A 242 2.17 -13.08 -19.95
N LEU A 243 2.87 -12.06 -19.52
CA LEU A 243 3.52 -12.06 -18.22
C LEU A 243 2.89 -11.01 -17.27
N PRO A 244 2.66 -11.31 -16.01
CA PRO A 244 1.85 -10.49 -15.09
C PRO A 244 2.54 -9.35 -14.31
N LEU A 245 1.77 -8.33 -13.90
CA LEU A 245 2.18 -7.11 -13.18
C LEU A 245 1.87 -7.11 -11.68
N LEU A 246 2.73 -6.54 -10.84
CA LEU A 246 2.65 -6.61 -9.38
C LEU A 246 2.43 -5.30 -8.63
N PHE A 247 1.55 -5.32 -7.63
CA PHE A 247 1.39 -4.21 -6.67
C PHE A 247 1.65 -4.61 -5.22
N VAL A 248 2.38 -3.90 -4.54
CA VAL A 248 2.59 -3.82 -3.10
C VAL A 248 1.64 -2.89 -2.55
N ILE A 249 1.13 -2.94 -2.01
CA ILE A 249 1.90 -2.05 -1.71
C ILE A 249 3.34 -1.93 -2.24
N ILE A 250 3.93 -2.70 -2.97
CA ILE A 250 4.90 -2.49 -4.05
C ILE A 250 4.31 -3.13 -5.32
N PHE A 251 4.33 -2.41 -6.37
CA PHE A 251 3.71 -2.76 -7.65
C PHE A 251 4.78 -3.36 -8.54
N LEU A 252 4.58 -4.56 -9.00
CA LEU A 252 5.46 -5.24 -9.96
C LEU A 252 4.71 -5.58 -11.23
N ASP A 253 5.42 -5.52 -12.34
CA ASP A 253 4.98 -6.03 -13.64
C ASP A 253 5.43 -7.48 -13.72
N LEU A 254 4.50 -8.40 -13.87
CA LEU A 254 4.82 -9.82 -14.01
C LEU A 254 4.85 -10.21 -15.47
N PRO A 255 5.72 -11.12 -15.84
CA PRO A 255 5.75 -11.61 -17.22
C PRO A 255 4.50 -12.38 -17.61
#